data_b01b5e873c5172b5d22b8a04b9827586
#
_entry.id   b01b5e873c5172b5d22b8a04b9827586
#
_cell.length_a   1.000
_cell.length_b   1.000
_cell.length_c   1.000
_cell.angle_alpha   90.00
_cell.angle_beta   90.00
_cell.angle_gamma   90.00
#
_symmetry.space_group_name_H-M   'P 1'
#
loop_
_entity.id
_entity.type
_entity.pdbx_description
1 polymer ?
#
loop_
_entity_poly.entity_id
_entity_poly.type
_entity_poly.pdbx_seq_one_letter_code
_entity_poly.pdbx_strand_id
1 'polypeptide(L)'
;MKPTEIKNVITEILESRKEEGGIKALYFVGCGGSNGALYPAKTFMERECANIKSALINSNEFVYSTPKDLGKNVIVCLSCHKGNTPETINAAKLAKEKGAAVIILTWKEESEITPFGDYIINYTFGDNKDIAGEKIICALLVAVELLNQTEGYEHYEEFMDGVGPVSYTHL
;
A
#
# COMPACT_ATOMS: atom_id res chain seq x y z
N MET A 1 -10.76 -6.05 4.86
CA MET A 1 -9.54 -6.66 5.45
C MET A 1 -8.96 -5.73 6.49
N LYS A 2 -8.53 -6.23 7.61
CA LYS A 2 -7.97 -5.42 8.70
C LYS A 2 -6.49 -5.09 8.44
N PRO A 3 -5.96 -3.96 8.93
CA PRO A 3 -4.54 -3.62 8.80
C PRO A 3 -3.57 -4.69 9.31
N THR A 4 -3.97 -5.45 10.33
CA THR A 4 -3.17 -6.58 10.88
C THR A 4 -2.93 -7.70 9.87
N GLU A 5 -3.68 -7.75 8.77
CA GLU A 5 -3.55 -8.77 7.72
C GLU A 5 -2.58 -8.36 6.60
N ILE A 6 -2.02 -7.13 6.64
CA ILE A 6 -1.10 -6.62 5.62
C ILE A 6 0.13 -7.51 5.45
N LYS A 7 0.66 -8.05 6.53
CA LYS A 7 1.76 -9.03 6.48
C LYS A 7 1.43 -10.21 5.56
N ASN A 8 0.25 -10.80 5.73
CA ASN A 8 -0.19 -11.94 4.91
C ASN A 8 -0.39 -11.54 3.45
N VAL A 9 -0.95 -10.35 3.20
CA VAL A 9 -1.11 -9.79 1.85
C VAL A 9 0.24 -9.71 1.13
N ILE A 10 1.25 -9.16 1.76
CA ILE A 10 2.59 -9.05 1.17
C ILE A 10 3.20 -10.43 0.95
N THR A 11 3.04 -11.35 1.91
CA THR A 11 3.51 -12.75 1.76
C THR A 11 2.89 -13.41 0.52
N GLU A 12 1.57 -13.32 0.36
CA GLU A 12 0.84 -13.89 -0.78
C GLU A 12 1.30 -13.29 -2.11
N ILE A 13 1.49 -11.96 -2.17
CA ILE A 13 1.99 -11.29 -3.37
C ILE A 13 3.38 -11.79 -3.71
N LEU A 14 4.30 -11.83 -2.77
CA LEU A 14 5.68 -12.25 -2.99
C LEU A 14 5.75 -13.71 -3.46
N GLU A 15 4.99 -14.61 -2.85
CA GLU A 15 4.92 -16.01 -3.24
C GLU A 15 4.36 -16.17 -4.65
N SER A 16 3.26 -15.48 -4.98
CA SER A 16 2.61 -15.57 -6.30
C SER A 16 3.48 -15.06 -7.44
N ARG A 17 4.44 -14.17 -7.17
CA ARG A 17 5.32 -13.54 -8.18
C ARG A 17 6.74 -14.12 -8.21
N LYS A 18 7.06 -15.04 -7.33
CA LYS A 18 8.41 -15.59 -7.16
C LYS A 18 8.99 -16.18 -8.44
N GLU A 19 8.23 -17.02 -9.13
CA GLU A 19 8.66 -17.66 -10.37
C GLU A 19 8.68 -16.71 -11.58
N GLU A 20 8.03 -15.56 -11.46
CA GLU A 20 7.98 -14.54 -12.49
C GLU A 20 9.06 -13.46 -12.34
N GLY A 21 10.03 -13.67 -11.48
CA GLY A 21 11.15 -12.75 -11.23
C GLY A 21 10.96 -11.83 -10.02
N GLY A 22 9.89 -12.03 -9.23
CA GLY A 22 9.62 -11.30 -8.00
C GLY A 22 9.13 -9.86 -8.23
N ILE A 23 8.96 -9.13 -7.14
CA ILE A 23 8.53 -7.73 -7.17
C ILE A 23 9.75 -6.82 -7.39
N LYS A 24 9.63 -5.88 -8.32
CA LYS A 24 10.67 -4.91 -8.71
C LYS A 24 10.31 -3.46 -8.40
N ALA A 25 9.02 -3.17 -8.25
CA ALA A 25 8.55 -1.82 -7.94
C ALA A 25 7.31 -1.83 -7.05
N LEU A 26 7.20 -0.78 -6.22
CA LEU A 26 6.01 -0.43 -5.45
C LEU A 26 5.63 1.00 -5.79
N TYR A 27 4.51 1.19 -6.48
CA TYR A 27 3.97 2.51 -6.80
C TYR A 27 2.82 2.85 -5.86
N PHE A 28 2.92 4.02 -5.26
CA PHE A 28 1.85 4.61 -4.46
C PHE A 28 1.06 5.59 -5.32
N VAL A 29 -0.26 5.42 -5.38
CA VAL A 29 -1.12 6.19 -6.30
C VAL A 29 -2.34 6.75 -5.56
N GLY A 30 -2.65 8.01 -5.79
CA GLY A 30 -3.81 8.67 -5.20
C GLY A 30 -4.01 10.09 -5.70
N CYS A 31 -5.05 10.76 -5.20
CA CYS A 31 -5.34 12.16 -5.46
C CYS A 31 -5.43 12.96 -4.16
N GLY A 32 -4.97 14.20 -4.19
CA GLY A 32 -5.12 15.15 -3.10
C GLY A 32 -4.61 14.64 -1.75
N GLY A 33 -5.41 14.72 -0.70
CA GLY A 33 -5.05 14.24 0.63
C GLY A 33 -4.77 12.75 0.72
N SER A 34 -5.38 11.94 -0.16
CA SER A 34 -5.07 10.51 -0.25
C SER A 34 -3.67 10.26 -0.81
N ASN A 35 -3.24 11.04 -1.80
CA ASN A 35 -1.87 11.02 -2.30
C ASN A 35 -0.87 11.46 -1.23
N GLY A 36 -1.15 12.58 -0.54
CA GLY A 36 -0.30 13.07 0.56
C GLY A 36 -0.10 12.06 1.69
N ALA A 37 -1.13 11.28 2.01
CA ALA A 37 -1.05 10.26 3.06
C ALA A 37 -0.12 9.07 2.70
N LEU A 38 0.20 8.87 1.43
CA LEU A 38 1.11 7.84 0.95
C LEU A 38 2.59 8.28 0.96
N TYR A 39 2.84 9.59 1.10
CA TYR A 39 4.19 10.16 1.04
C TYR A 39 5.18 9.56 2.07
N PRO A 40 4.81 9.36 3.35
CA PRO A 40 5.72 8.74 4.31
C PRO A 40 6.17 7.33 3.90
N ALA A 41 5.26 6.51 3.38
CA ALA A 41 5.55 5.15 2.92
C ALA A 41 6.50 5.14 1.72
N LYS A 42 6.27 6.03 0.76
CA LYS A 42 7.16 6.24 -0.39
C LYS A 42 8.56 6.67 0.05
N THR A 43 8.65 7.65 0.94
CA THR A 43 9.94 8.15 1.45
C THR A 43 10.68 7.07 2.25
N PHE A 44 9.97 6.27 3.03
CA PHE A 44 10.53 5.11 3.72
C PHE A 44 11.18 4.14 2.71
N MET A 45 10.45 3.75 1.67
CA MET A 45 10.96 2.84 0.64
C MET A 45 12.21 3.39 -0.07
N GLU A 46 12.22 4.66 -0.40
CA GLU A 46 13.38 5.29 -1.07
C GLU A 46 14.65 5.32 -0.22
N ARG A 47 14.50 5.39 1.09
CA ARG A 47 15.64 5.47 2.02
C ARG A 47 16.14 4.11 2.46
N GLU A 48 15.23 3.18 2.68
CA GLU A 48 15.55 1.90 3.34
C GLU A 48 15.66 0.73 2.35
N CYS A 49 15.00 0.80 1.19
CA CYS A 49 14.97 -0.30 0.23
C CYS A 49 15.97 -0.11 -0.90
N ALA A 50 16.85 -1.08 -1.10
CA ALA A 50 17.89 -1.02 -2.14
C ALA A 50 17.44 -1.60 -3.49
N ASN A 51 16.57 -2.61 -3.49
CA ASN A 51 16.31 -3.43 -4.67
C ASN A 51 14.93 -3.23 -5.30
N ILE A 52 14.01 -2.57 -4.59
CA ILE A 52 12.66 -2.31 -5.09
C ILE A 52 12.49 -0.80 -5.32
N LYS A 53 12.25 -0.43 -6.57
CA LYS A 53 11.97 0.95 -6.96
C LYS A 53 10.65 1.40 -6.33
N SER A 54 10.58 2.65 -5.86
CA SER A 54 9.34 3.24 -5.36
C SER A 54 9.10 4.62 -5.93
N ALA A 55 7.85 4.95 -6.15
CA ALA A 55 7.41 6.29 -6.56
C ALA A 55 6.03 6.61 -6.00
N LEU A 56 5.77 7.89 -5.80
CA LEU A 56 4.44 8.44 -5.49
C LEU A 56 3.94 9.17 -6.73
N ILE A 57 2.82 8.74 -7.27
CA ILE A 57 2.30 9.20 -8.56
C ILE A 57 0.84 9.66 -8.36
N ASN A 58 0.49 10.83 -8.92
CA ASN A 58 -0.90 11.24 -8.95
C ASN A 58 -1.72 10.30 -9.85
N SER A 59 -2.98 10.05 -9.50
CA SER A 59 -3.82 9.08 -10.23
C SER A 59 -3.93 9.38 -11.72
N ASN A 60 -4.11 10.64 -12.12
CA ASN A 60 -4.16 11.01 -13.55
C ASN A 60 -2.78 10.88 -14.22
N GLU A 61 -1.72 11.28 -13.55
CA GLU A 61 -0.35 11.07 -14.05
C GLU A 61 -0.09 9.58 -14.30
N PHE A 62 -0.49 8.71 -13.36
CA PHE A 62 -0.35 7.27 -13.49
C PHE A 62 -1.05 6.72 -14.74
N VAL A 63 -2.24 7.24 -15.07
CA VAL A 63 -3.02 6.82 -16.24
C VAL A 63 -2.43 7.36 -17.54
N TYR A 64 -2.12 8.65 -17.60
CA TYR A 64 -1.73 9.32 -18.84
C TYR A 64 -0.22 9.32 -19.11
N SER A 65 0.58 9.06 -18.08
CA SER A 65 2.04 8.88 -18.18
C SER A 65 2.44 7.59 -17.48
N THR A 66 1.83 6.51 -17.88
CA THR A 66 1.96 5.18 -17.27
C THR A 66 3.41 4.73 -17.18
N PRO A 67 3.91 4.29 -16.01
CA PRO A 67 5.24 3.72 -15.88
C PRO A 67 5.45 2.55 -16.87
N LYS A 68 6.55 2.57 -17.61
CA LYS A 68 6.83 1.57 -18.65
C LYS A 68 7.00 0.14 -18.12
N ASP A 69 7.40 0.02 -16.86
CA ASP A 69 7.59 -1.24 -16.16
C ASP A 69 6.33 -1.74 -15.45
N LEU A 70 5.20 -1.03 -15.58
CA LEU A 70 3.93 -1.46 -14.99
C LEU A 70 3.51 -2.83 -15.53
N GLY A 71 3.43 -3.79 -14.65
CA GLY A 71 3.11 -5.18 -15.00
C GLY A 71 3.19 -6.10 -13.78
N LYS A 72 3.32 -7.38 -14.04
CA LYS A 72 3.27 -8.44 -13.01
C LYS A 72 4.35 -8.36 -11.91
N ASN A 73 5.44 -7.65 -12.14
CA ASN A 73 6.51 -7.45 -11.15
C ASN A 73 6.33 -6.16 -10.33
N VAL A 74 5.14 -5.57 -10.37
CA VAL A 74 4.82 -4.30 -9.70
C VAL A 74 3.68 -4.49 -8.72
N ILE A 75 3.82 -3.89 -7.54
CA ILE A 75 2.71 -3.64 -6.61
C ILE A 75 2.25 -2.19 -6.83
N VAL A 76 0.94 -1.99 -6.98
CA VAL A 76 0.33 -0.66 -6.99
C VAL A 76 -0.55 -0.53 -5.74
N CYS A 77 -0.13 0.33 -4.82
CA CYS A 77 -0.87 0.65 -3.61
C CYS A 77 -1.63 1.96 -3.81
N LEU A 78 -2.94 1.86 -3.97
CA LEU A 78 -3.81 3.02 -4.20
C LEU A 78 -4.52 3.44 -2.91
N SER A 79 -4.63 4.76 -2.69
CA SER A 79 -5.45 5.30 -1.61
C SER A 79 -6.64 6.08 -2.18
N CYS A 80 -7.85 5.64 -1.84
CA CYS A 80 -9.10 6.29 -2.24
C CYS A 80 -10.06 6.31 -1.04
N HIS A 81 -10.16 7.46 -0.37
CA HIS A 81 -10.87 7.58 0.91
C HIS A 81 -12.28 7.01 0.87
N LYS A 82 -13.14 7.54 0.01
CA LYS A 82 -14.53 7.08 -0.15
C LYS A 82 -14.69 5.99 -1.22
N GLY A 83 -13.62 5.67 -1.94
CA GLY A 83 -13.63 4.67 -3.01
C GLY A 83 -14.38 5.09 -4.28
N ASN A 84 -14.62 6.39 -4.49
CA ASN A 84 -15.41 6.91 -5.60
C ASN A 84 -14.71 8.03 -6.40
N THR A 85 -13.41 8.21 -6.25
CA THR A 85 -12.65 9.19 -7.05
C THR A 85 -12.37 8.61 -8.43
N PRO A 86 -12.94 9.18 -9.51
CA PRO A 86 -12.87 8.59 -10.86
C PRO A 86 -11.45 8.37 -11.36
N GLU A 87 -10.54 9.32 -11.08
CA GLU A 87 -9.14 9.25 -11.48
C GLU A 87 -8.43 8.07 -10.82
N THR A 88 -8.71 7.83 -9.54
CA THR A 88 -8.10 6.71 -8.80
C THR A 88 -8.72 5.37 -9.21
N ILE A 89 -10.01 5.35 -9.52
CA ILE A 89 -10.68 4.17 -10.09
C ILE A 89 -10.05 3.80 -11.43
N ASN A 90 -9.81 4.77 -12.31
CA ASN A 90 -9.16 4.53 -13.60
C ASN A 90 -7.73 4.02 -13.43
N ALA A 91 -6.99 4.55 -12.46
CA ALA A 91 -5.65 4.05 -12.13
C ALA A 91 -5.68 2.59 -11.64
N ALA A 92 -6.65 2.23 -10.79
CA ALA A 92 -6.82 0.85 -10.32
C ALA A 92 -7.16 -0.12 -11.47
N LYS A 93 -8.06 0.28 -12.36
CA LYS A 93 -8.40 -0.50 -13.58
C LYS A 93 -7.16 -0.75 -14.43
N LEU A 94 -6.39 0.30 -14.73
CA LEU A 94 -5.18 0.19 -15.53
C LEU A 94 -4.14 -0.71 -14.87
N ALA A 95 -3.90 -0.57 -13.57
CA ALA A 95 -2.96 -1.41 -12.84
C ALA A 95 -3.36 -2.89 -12.94
N LYS A 96 -4.64 -3.21 -12.74
CA LYS A 96 -5.17 -4.57 -12.85
C LYS A 96 -5.05 -5.12 -14.27
N GLU A 97 -5.41 -4.35 -15.29
CA GLU A 97 -5.29 -4.74 -16.70
C GLU A 97 -3.84 -5.04 -17.10
N LYS A 98 -2.88 -4.33 -16.53
CA LYS A 98 -1.44 -4.57 -16.77
C LYS A 98 -0.87 -5.75 -15.96
N GLY A 99 -1.66 -6.35 -15.08
CA GLY A 99 -1.27 -7.53 -14.31
C GLY A 99 -0.48 -7.21 -13.03
N ALA A 100 -0.43 -5.95 -12.59
CA ALA A 100 0.14 -5.58 -11.30
C ALA A 100 -0.67 -6.16 -10.13
N ALA A 101 -0.02 -6.38 -8.99
CA ALA A 101 -0.73 -6.67 -7.75
C ALA A 101 -1.33 -5.37 -7.21
N VAL A 102 -2.64 -5.32 -7.06
CA VAL A 102 -3.37 -4.09 -6.71
C VAL A 102 -3.84 -4.13 -5.26
N ILE A 103 -3.29 -3.25 -4.42
CA ILE A 103 -3.70 -3.03 -3.04
C ILE A 103 -4.48 -1.71 -2.98
N ILE A 104 -5.68 -1.73 -2.40
CA ILE A 104 -6.50 -0.54 -2.23
C ILE A 104 -6.66 -0.23 -0.75
N LEU A 105 -6.28 0.98 -0.35
CA LEU A 105 -6.52 1.56 0.97
C LEU A 105 -7.77 2.43 0.90
N THR A 106 -8.83 2.04 1.60
CA THR A 106 -10.09 2.78 1.67
C THR A 106 -10.73 2.58 3.04
N TRP A 107 -11.58 3.50 3.49
CA TRP A 107 -12.31 3.29 4.74
C TRP A 107 -13.63 2.53 4.52
N LYS A 108 -14.13 2.46 3.28
CA LYS A 108 -15.34 1.72 2.94
C LYS A 108 -15.04 0.30 2.52
N GLU A 109 -15.78 -0.65 3.07
CA GLU A 109 -15.64 -2.06 2.72
C GLU A 109 -16.04 -2.33 1.27
N GLU A 110 -17.10 -1.67 0.82
CA GLU A 110 -17.59 -1.74 -0.56
C GLU A 110 -17.69 -0.34 -1.17
N SER A 111 -17.17 -0.19 -2.37
CA SER A 111 -17.20 1.07 -3.12
C SER A 111 -16.88 0.83 -4.60
N GLU A 112 -16.97 1.87 -5.42
CA GLU A 112 -16.73 1.78 -6.87
C GLU A 112 -15.32 1.30 -7.24
N ILE A 113 -14.31 1.53 -6.39
CA ILE A 113 -12.93 1.11 -6.66
C ILE A 113 -12.67 -0.35 -6.23
N THR A 114 -13.39 -0.88 -5.24
CA THR A 114 -13.07 -2.18 -4.64
C THR A 114 -13.07 -3.36 -5.63
N PRO A 115 -13.88 -3.40 -6.71
CA PRO A 115 -13.81 -4.48 -7.70
C PRO A 115 -12.48 -4.56 -8.47
N PHE A 116 -11.67 -3.49 -8.42
CA PHE A 116 -10.39 -3.41 -9.15
C PHE A 116 -9.18 -3.71 -8.26
N GLY A 117 -9.37 -3.93 -6.96
CA GLY A 117 -8.32 -4.37 -6.04
C GLY A 117 -8.21 -5.89 -5.98
N ASP A 118 -7.00 -6.40 -5.86
CA ASP A 118 -6.77 -7.79 -5.47
C ASP A 118 -6.87 -7.91 -3.94
N TYR A 119 -6.47 -6.86 -3.23
CA TYR A 119 -6.53 -6.75 -1.77
C TYR A 119 -7.12 -5.40 -1.35
N ILE A 120 -8.14 -5.45 -0.50
CA ILE A 120 -8.80 -4.24 0.04
C ILE A 120 -8.48 -4.13 1.52
N ILE A 121 -7.75 -3.09 1.89
CA ILE A 121 -7.39 -2.80 3.27
C ILE A 121 -8.25 -1.65 3.75
N ASN A 122 -9.07 -1.92 4.76
CA ASN A 122 -9.97 -0.95 5.35
C ASN A 122 -9.30 -0.30 6.55
N TYR A 123 -8.89 0.94 6.38
CA TYR A 123 -8.37 1.73 7.47
C TYR A 123 -9.47 2.35 8.31
N THR A 124 -9.15 2.71 9.55
CA THR A 124 -10.08 3.35 10.47
C THR A 124 -10.21 4.85 10.18
N PHE A 125 -11.41 5.39 10.41
CA PHE A 125 -11.71 6.80 10.20
C PHE A 125 -12.68 7.31 11.27
N GLY A 126 -12.51 8.59 11.68
CA GLY A 126 -13.32 9.21 12.74
C GLY A 126 -12.66 9.13 14.09
N ASP A 127 -13.44 8.87 15.14
CA ASP A 127 -12.99 8.87 16.54
C ASP A 127 -12.18 7.63 16.96
N ASN A 128 -11.86 6.78 16.02
CA ASN A 128 -11.05 5.60 16.30
C ASN A 128 -9.59 5.99 16.57
N LYS A 129 -9.08 5.53 17.71
CA LYS A 129 -7.72 5.80 18.19
C LYS A 129 -6.73 4.65 17.91
N ASP A 130 -7.12 3.69 17.09
CA ASP A 130 -6.21 2.61 16.69
C ASP A 130 -5.16 3.12 15.70
N ILE A 131 -3.94 3.28 16.19
CA ILE A 131 -2.82 3.80 15.39
C ILE A 131 -2.55 2.91 14.18
N ALA A 132 -2.52 1.60 14.37
CA ALA A 132 -2.28 0.65 13.27
C ALA A 132 -3.38 0.71 12.19
N GLY A 133 -4.56 1.19 12.55
CA GLY A 133 -5.69 1.36 11.65
C GLY A 133 -5.69 2.67 10.86
N GLU A 134 -4.82 3.62 11.16
CA GLU A 134 -4.77 4.88 10.43
C GLU A 134 -4.23 4.72 8.99
N LYS A 135 -4.78 5.51 8.07
CA LYS A 135 -4.43 5.44 6.64
C LYS A 135 -2.93 5.55 6.35
N ILE A 136 -2.26 6.49 6.99
CA ILE A 136 -0.80 6.69 6.84
C ILE A 136 -0.04 5.46 7.32
N ILE A 137 -0.45 4.91 8.45
CA ILE A 137 0.17 3.72 9.04
C ILE A 137 -0.11 2.48 8.19
N CYS A 138 -1.31 2.33 7.62
CA CYS A 138 -1.58 1.23 6.68
C CYS A 138 -0.66 1.27 5.45
N ALA A 139 -0.41 2.46 4.89
CA ALA A 139 0.53 2.62 3.79
C ALA A 139 1.98 2.30 4.21
N LEU A 140 2.40 2.77 5.40
CA LEU A 140 3.71 2.42 5.96
C LEU A 140 3.84 0.91 6.20
N LEU A 141 2.82 0.24 6.72
CA LEU A 141 2.83 -1.21 6.93
C LEU A 141 3.03 -1.97 5.61
N VAL A 142 2.42 -1.54 4.52
CA VAL A 142 2.68 -2.13 3.18
C VAL A 142 4.17 -2.01 2.84
N ALA A 143 4.77 -0.84 3.03
CA ALA A 143 6.18 -0.61 2.74
C ALA A 143 7.12 -1.39 3.66
N VAL A 144 6.87 -1.35 4.98
CA VAL A 144 7.69 -2.03 5.99
C VAL A 144 7.64 -3.54 5.81
N GLU A 145 6.46 -4.12 5.59
CA GLU A 145 6.32 -5.56 5.35
C GLU A 145 7.02 -5.98 4.06
N LEU A 146 6.91 -5.20 2.99
CA LEU A 146 7.60 -5.50 1.73
C LEU A 146 9.12 -5.49 1.92
N LEU A 147 9.67 -4.45 2.56
CA LEU A 147 11.10 -4.37 2.87
C LEU A 147 11.55 -5.54 3.75
N ASN A 148 10.83 -5.78 4.84
CA ASN A 148 11.22 -6.82 5.81
C ASN A 148 11.22 -8.21 5.19
N GLN A 149 10.23 -8.53 4.35
CA GLN A 149 10.12 -9.85 3.72
C GLN A 149 11.04 -10.06 2.51
N THR A 150 11.61 -9.00 1.95
CA THR A 150 12.52 -9.08 0.78
C THR A 150 13.98 -8.87 1.14
N GLU A 151 14.30 -7.86 1.92
CA GLU A 151 15.68 -7.47 2.25
C GLU A 151 16.00 -7.61 3.76
N GLY A 152 14.97 -7.71 4.60
CA GLY A 152 15.07 -7.54 6.05
C GLY A 152 15.06 -6.06 6.45
N TYR A 153 14.44 -5.75 7.59
CA TYR A 153 14.42 -4.41 8.16
C TYR A 153 14.92 -4.45 9.60
N GLU A 154 16.05 -3.82 9.86
CA GLU A 154 16.73 -3.86 11.15
C GLU A 154 15.84 -3.41 12.32
N HIS A 155 14.98 -2.40 12.09
CA HIS A 155 14.09 -1.84 13.09
C HIS A 155 12.64 -2.39 13.02
N TYR A 156 12.46 -3.56 12.40
CA TYR A 156 11.11 -4.12 12.18
C TYR A 156 10.34 -4.33 13.48
N GLU A 157 10.95 -4.98 14.47
CA GLU A 157 10.29 -5.26 15.75
C GLU A 157 9.95 -3.96 16.51
N GLU A 158 10.89 -3.00 16.54
CA GLU A 158 10.67 -1.68 17.15
C GLU A 158 9.51 -0.93 16.48
N PHE A 159 9.45 -0.97 15.14
CA PHE A 159 8.36 -0.37 14.39
C PHE A 159 7.01 -1.04 14.72
N MET A 160 6.96 -2.37 14.72
CA MET A 160 5.75 -3.14 15.02
C MET A 160 5.27 -2.92 16.45
N ASP A 161 6.17 -2.82 17.42
CA ASP A 161 5.85 -2.47 18.80
C ASP A 161 5.26 -1.06 18.89
N GLY A 162 5.79 -0.11 18.13
CA GLY A 162 5.30 1.27 18.10
C GLY A 162 3.91 1.46 17.48
N VAL A 163 3.51 0.58 16.56
CA VAL A 163 2.18 0.62 15.91
C VAL A 163 1.17 -0.35 16.52
N GLY A 164 1.63 -1.24 17.39
CA GLY A 164 0.78 -2.17 18.12
C GLY A 164 -0.18 -1.48 19.10
N PRO A 165 -1.12 -2.20 19.67
CA PRO A 165 -2.01 -1.65 20.71
C PRO A 165 -1.16 -1.13 21.87
N VAL A 166 -1.28 0.18 22.17
CA VAL A 166 -0.59 0.80 23.28
C VAL A 166 -1.09 0.14 24.57
N SER A 167 -0.25 -0.70 25.16
CA SER A 167 -0.48 -1.22 26.51
C SER A 167 -0.29 -0.06 27.49
N TYR A 168 -1.39 0.49 28.03
CA TYR A 168 -1.38 1.49 29.08
C TYR A 168 -0.89 0.96 30.45
N THR A 169 -0.04 -0.06 30.47
CA THR A 169 0.45 -0.70 31.68
C THR A 169 1.74 -0.09 32.24
N HIS A 170 2.14 1.09 31.78
CA HIS A 170 3.26 1.84 32.35
C HIS A 170 2.80 3.23 32.86
N LEU A 171 2.00 3.24 33.92
CA LEU A 171 1.88 4.33 34.88
C LEU A 171 2.28 3.82 36.24
#